data_627631ffca53e34f21cd89514bc28235
#
_entry.id   627631ffca53e34f21cd89514bc28235
#
_cell.length_a   1.000
_cell.length_b   1.000
_cell.length_c   1.000
_cell.angle_alpha   90.00
_cell.angle_beta   90.00
_cell.angle_gamma   90.00
#
_symmetry.space_group_name_H-M   'P 1'
#
loop_
_entity.id
_entity.type
_entity.pdbx_description
1 polymer ?
#
loop_
_entity_poly.entity_id
_entity_poly.type
_entity_poly.pdbx_seq_one_letter_code
_entity_poly.pdbx_strand_id
1 'polypeptide(L)'
;MNKSPIFNFFKELINMTESIIEKTTEFPKHYPVIFDFGIKALIKMKSDSLIILRDLEKDLLKSEHDLAAEERNLYLNTDFKELGLTNDKLRSSYVKDQLSDFRFDIAMKKHDIQSKKDDIEILNNLINLKELEIAGE
;
A
#
# COMPACT_ATOMS: atom_id res chain seq x y z
N MET A 1 -14.81 -10.29 3.55
CA MET A 1 -13.74 -10.45 2.57
C MET A 1 -13.20 -9.11 2.15
N ASN A 2 -11.95 -8.91 2.41
CA ASN A 2 -11.32 -7.64 2.10
C ASN A 2 -11.00 -7.55 0.62
N LYS A 3 -11.71 -6.68 -0.07
CA LYS A 3 -11.33 -6.31 -1.42
C LYS A 3 -9.99 -5.60 -1.36
N SER A 4 -9.05 -5.92 -2.26
CA SER A 4 -7.76 -5.26 -2.27
C SER A 4 -7.92 -3.76 -2.43
N PRO A 5 -7.07 -2.92 -1.82
CA PRO A 5 -7.07 -1.47 -2.05
C PRO A 5 -6.98 -1.11 -3.52
N ILE A 6 -6.27 -1.90 -4.31
CA ILE A 6 -6.16 -1.76 -5.76
C ILE A 6 -7.53 -1.86 -6.43
N PHE A 7 -8.33 -2.85 -6.05
CA PHE A 7 -9.66 -3.06 -6.61
C PHE A 7 -10.58 -1.87 -6.31
N ASN A 8 -10.57 -1.38 -5.08
CA ASN A 8 -11.37 -0.22 -4.67
C ASN A 8 -10.94 1.04 -5.42
N PHE A 9 -9.64 1.25 -5.56
CA PHE A 9 -9.07 2.35 -6.33
C PHE A 9 -9.53 2.30 -7.79
N PHE A 10 -9.44 1.14 -8.43
CA PHE A 10 -9.88 0.93 -9.80
C PHE A 10 -11.37 1.20 -9.95
N LYS A 11 -12.17 0.70 -9.01
CA LYS A 11 -13.62 0.91 -9.01
C LYS A 11 -13.98 2.38 -8.89
N GLU A 12 -13.31 3.12 -8.01
CA GLU A 12 -13.50 4.56 -7.86
C GLU A 12 -13.11 5.31 -9.14
N LEU A 13 -11.99 4.92 -9.74
CA LEU A 13 -11.51 5.51 -10.99
C LEU A 13 -12.49 5.26 -12.13
N ILE A 14 -12.99 4.05 -12.27
CA ILE A 14 -13.99 3.67 -13.29
C ILE A 14 -15.28 4.43 -13.05
N ASN A 15 -15.78 4.51 -11.82
CA ASN A 15 -16.99 5.23 -11.47
C ASN A 15 -16.87 6.73 -11.78
N MET A 16 -15.71 7.31 -11.47
CA MET A 16 -15.43 8.72 -11.81
C MET A 16 -15.41 8.94 -13.31
N THR A 17 -14.79 8.05 -14.06
CA THR A 17 -14.72 8.11 -15.52
C THR A 17 -16.10 7.94 -16.15
N GLU A 18 -16.88 6.97 -15.71
CA GLU A 18 -18.24 6.73 -16.18
C GLU A 18 -19.17 7.92 -15.89
N SER A 19 -19.07 8.49 -14.68
CA SER A 19 -19.85 9.67 -14.32
C SER A 19 -19.53 10.86 -15.20
N ILE A 20 -18.26 11.06 -15.54
CA ILE A 20 -17.83 12.12 -16.45
C ILE A 20 -18.33 11.85 -17.86
N ILE A 21 -18.25 10.61 -18.34
CA ILE A 21 -18.74 10.20 -19.67
C ILE A 21 -20.25 10.40 -19.77
N GLU A 22 -21.03 9.98 -18.77
CA GLU A 22 -22.47 10.18 -18.74
C GLU A 22 -22.86 11.65 -18.85
N LYS A 23 -22.15 12.53 -18.15
CA LYS A 23 -22.39 13.97 -18.18
C LYS A 23 -22.01 14.61 -19.51
N THR A 24 -21.15 13.98 -20.29
CA THR A 24 -20.56 14.57 -21.50
C THR A 24 -20.98 13.89 -22.79
N THR A 25 -21.77 12.79 -22.76
CA THR A 25 -22.27 12.11 -23.93
C THR A 25 -23.11 12.99 -24.85
N GLU A 26 -23.75 14.04 -24.32
CA GLU A 26 -24.52 15.00 -25.09
C GLU A 26 -23.64 16.08 -25.75
N PHE A 27 -22.37 16.20 -25.33
CA PHE A 27 -21.46 17.28 -25.76
C PHE A 27 -20.06 16.77 -26.09
N PRO A 28 -19.83 16.11 -27.23
CA PRO A 28 -18.51 15.59 -27.59
C PRO A 28 -17.40 16.64 -27.63
N LYS A 29 -17.77 17.91 -27.74
CA LYS A 29 -16.81 19.04 -27.77
C LYS A 29 -16.05 19.26 -26.47
N HIS A 30 -16.48 18.63 -25.36
CA HIS A 30 -15.81 18.75 -24.06
C HIS A 30 -14.75 17.67 -23.82
N TYR A 31 -14.54 16.78 -24.78
CA TYR A 31 -13.60 15.68 -24.68
C TYR A 31 -12.17 16.12 -24.35
N PRO A 32 -11.59 17.13 -25.02
CA PRO A 32 -10.24 17.60 -24.70
C PRO A 32 -10.09 18.15 -23.28
N VAL A 33 -11.13 18.82 -22.78
CA VAL A 33 -11.14 19.36 -21.40
C VAL A 33 -11.14 18.23 -20.36
N ILE A 34 -11.86 17.15 -20.65
CA ILE A 34 -11.91 15.95 -19.80
C ILE A 34 -10.54 15.26 -19.77
N PHE A 35 -9.85 15.18 -20.90
CA PHE A 35 -8.50 14.61 -20.98
C PHE A 35 -7.52 15.41 -20.12
N ASP A 36 -7.50 16.73 -20.23
CA ASP A 36 -6.65 17.61 -19.41
C ASP A 36 -6.95 17.43 -17.92
N PHE A 37 -8.23 17.44 -17.56
CA PHE A 37 -8.65 17.22 -16.19
C PHE A 37 -8.22 15.82 -15.73
N GLY A 38 -8.40 14.80 -16.57
CA GLY A 38 -7.98 13.41 -16.27
C GLY A 38 -6.51 13.31 -15.95
N ILE A 39 -5.63 13.91 -16.75
CA ILE A 39 -4.18 13.90 -16.51
C ILE A 39 -3.84 14.62 -15.21
N LYS A 40 -4.36 15.80 -14.99
CA LYS A 40 -4.10 16.57 -13.78
C LYS A 40 -4.55 15.80 -12.52
N ALA A 41 -5.73 15.19 -12.59
CA ALA A 41 -6.24 14.37 -11.50
C ALA A 41 -5.34 13.16 -11.24
N LEU A 42 -4.91 12.46 -12.27
CA LEU A 42 -4.01 11.30 -12.16
C LEU A 42 -2.65 11.68 -11.56
N ILE A 43 -2.08 12.80 -11.99
CA ILE A 43 -0.80 13.30 -11.46
C ILE A 43 -0.95 13.64 -9.98
N LYS A 44 -2.06 14.28 -9.59
CA LYS A 44 -2.33 14.58 -8.18
C LYS A 44 -2.48 13.30 -7.36
N MET A 45 -3.24 12.33 -7.86
CA MET A 45 -3.42 11.03 -7.19
C MET A 45 -2.09 10.31 -7.01
N LYS A 46 -1.23 10.36 -8.04
CA LYS A 46 0.12 9.79 -7.95
C LYS A 46 0.95 10.49 -6.88
N SER A 47 0.93 11.81 -6.85
CA SER A 47 1.66 12.60 -5.85
C SER A 47 1.18 12.28 -4.44
N ASP A 48 -0.12 12.23 -4.21
CA ASP A 48 -0.71 11.88 -2.91
C ASP A 48 -0.33 10.43 -2.51
N SER A 49 -0.35 9.51 -3.47
CA SER A 49 0.03 8.11 -3.23
C SER A 49 1.51 7.96 -2.87
N LEU A 50 2.40 8.76 -3.46
CA LEU A 50 3.82 8.76 -3.11
C LEU A 50 4.06 9.25 -1.68
N ILE A 51 3.30 10.24 -1.23
CA ILE A 51 3.37 10.74 0.15
C ILE A 51 2.91 9.65 1.12
N ILE A 52 1.79 9.00 0.81
CA ILE A 52 1.27 7.89 1.63
C ILE A 52 2.28 6.74 1.68
N LEU A 53 2.87 6.37 0.55
CA LEU A 53 3.89 5.32 0.47
C LEU A 53 5.08 5.63 1.39
N ARG A 54 5.57 6.86 1.36
CA ARG A 54 6.66 7.30 2.23
C ARG A 54 6.33 7.12 3.70
N ASP A 55 5.11 7.51 4.10
CA ASP A 55 4.66 7.37 5.48
C ASP A 55 4.52 5.91 5.89
N LEU A 56 4.01 5.06 5.01
CA LEU A 56 3.89 3.63 5.25
C LEU A 56 5.27 2.97 5.42
N GLU A 57 6.23 3.32 4.59
CA GLU A 57 7.60 2.79 4.67
C GLU A 57 8.28 3.21 5.98
N LYS A 58 8.08 4.45 6.40
CA LYS A 58 8.60 4.98 7.65
C LYS A 58 8.00 4.26 8.85
N ASP A 59 6.71 4.01 8.83
CA ASP A 59 6.00 3.28 9.88
C ASP A 59 6.46 1.82 9.95
N LEU A 60 6.71 1.18 8.80
CA LEU A 60 7.26 -0.17 8.74
C LEU A 60 8.65 -0.24 9.39
N LEU A 61 9.53 0.70 9.08
CA LEU A 61 10.87 0.76 9.69
C LEU A 61 10.79 0.85 11.22
N LYS A 62 9.86 1.66 11.72
CA LYS A 62 9.63 1.78 13.17
C LYS A 62 9.16 0.46 13.76
N SER A 63 8.21 -0.21 13.11
CA SER A 63 7.69 -1.50 13.59
C SER A 63 8.75 -2.58 13.58
N GLU A 64 9.61 -2.63 12.57
CA GLU A 64 10.73 -3.57 12.50
C GLU A 64 11.76 -3.31 13.61
N HIS A 65 12.02 -2.05 13.89
CA HIS A 65 12.89 -1.66 15.00
C HIS A 65 12.31 -2.09 16.36
N ASP A 66 11.02 -1.85 16.56
CA ASP A 66 10.32 -2.22 17.80
C ASP A 66 10.30 -3.75 17.98
N LEU A 67 10.09 -4.50 16.89
CA LEU A 67 10.16 -5.97 16.94
C LEU A 67 11.53 -6.45 17.38
N ALA A 68 12.60 -5.90 16.80
CA ALA A 68 13.96 -6.26 17.17
C ALA A 68 14.27 -5.95 18.66
N ALA A 69 13.76 -4.82 19.15
CA ALA A 69 13.92 -4.44 20.56
C ALA A 69 13.16 -5.40 21.48
N GLU A 70 11.93 -5.76 21.14
CA GLU A 70 11.13 -6.72 21.93
C GLU A 70 11.74 -8.12 21.90
N GLU A 71 12.26 -8.54 20.77
CA GLU A 71 12.95 -9.83 20.65
C GLU A 71 14.16 -9.89 21.59
N ARG A 72 15.00 -8.87 21.58
CA ARG A 72 16.15 -8.78 22.51
C ARG A 72 15.68 -8.79 23.96
N ASN A 73 14.64 -8.04 24.27
CA ASN A 73 14.09 -7.97 25.61
C ASN A 73 13.63 -9.33 26.12
N LEU A 74 12.94 -10.11 25.28
CA LEU A 74 12.49 -11.46 25.60
C LEU A 74 13.67 -12.39 25.85
N TYR A 75 14.71 -12.37 25.01
CA TYR A 75 15.90 -13.20 25.21
C TYR A 75 16.66 -12.84 26.48
N LEU A 76 16.72 -11.56 26.84
CA LEU A 76 17.46 -11.12 28.03
C LEU A 76 16.69 -11.31 29.33
N ASN A 77 15.37 -11.19 29.31
CA ASN A 77 14.56 -11.13 30.53
C ASN A 77 13.69 -12.36 30.79
N THR A 78 13.68 -13.34 29.88
CA THR A 78 12.91 -14.57 30.05
C THR A 78 13.74 -15.64 30.71
N ASP A 79 13.23 -16.23 31.78
CA ASP A 79 13.84 -17.40 32.41
C ASP A 79 13.44 -18.66 31.66
N PHE A 80 14.18 -18.96 30.62
CA PHE A 80 13.92 -20.13 29.76
C PHE A 80 14.06 -21.45 30.51
N LYS A 81 14.93 -21.50 31.47
CA LYS A 81 15.13 -22.69 32.31
C LYS A 81 13.90 -23.03 33.13
N GLU A 82 13.28 -22.01 33.73
CA GLU A 82 12.03 -22.18 34.49
C GLU A 82 10.91 -22.66 33.62
N LEU A 83 10.85 -22.22 32.34
CA LEU A 83 9.86 -22.65 31.38
C LEU A 83 10.17 -24.02 30.75
N GLY A 84 11.28 -24.65 31.08
CA GLY A 84 11.67 -25.94 30.52
C GLY A 84 12.18 -25.86 29.07
N LEU A 85 12.58 -24.67 28.63
CA LEU A 85 13.08 -24.44 27.28
C LEU A 85 14.62 -24.63 27.28
N THR A 86 15.04 -25.87 27.05
CA THR A 86 16.40 -26.28 27.27
C THR A 86 17.34 -26.17 26.07
N ASN A 87 16.83 -25.92 24.88
CA ASN A 87 17.64 -25.76 23.67
C ASN A 87 17.23 -24.53 22.87
N ASP A 88 18.10 -24.14 21.94
CA ASP A 88 17.92 -22.93 21.15
C ASP A 88 16.67 -22.97 20.26
N LYS A 89 16.31 -24.15 19.76
CA LYS A 89 15.13 -24.33 18.91
C LYS A 89 13.84 -24.04 19.69
N LEU A 90 13.75 -24.55 20.92
CA LEU A 90 12.58 -24.32 21.79
C LEU A 90 12.50 -22.85 22.20
N ARG A 91 13.63 -22.23 22.54
CA ARG A 91 13.69 -20.82 22.91
C ARG A 91 13.27 -19.93 21.74
N SER A 92 13.79 -20.20 20.56
CA SER A 92 13.45 -19.46 19.36
C SER A 92 11.98 -19.59 19.00
N SER A 93 11.41 -20.79 19.10
CA SER A 93 9.97 -21.02 18.87
C SER A 93 9.10 -20.26 19.87
N TYR A 94 9.49 -20.25 21.14
CA TYR A 94 8.79 -19.51 22.17
C TYR A 94 8.79 -18.00 21.89
N VAL A 95 9.94 -17.44 21.57
CA VAL A 95 10.07 -16.02 21.25
C VAL A 95 9.25 -15.64 20.02
N LYS A 96 9.28 -16.46 18.98
CA LYS A 96 8.45 -16.25 17.78
C LYS A 96 6.96 -16.25 18.11
N ASP A 97 6.53 -17.16 18.97
CA ASP A 97 5.14 -17.27 19.40
C ASP A 97 4.70 -16.03 20.18
N GLN A 98 5.53 -15.58 21.12
CA GLN A 98 5.27 -14.38 21.91
C GLN A 98 5.19 -13.11 21.05
N LEU A 99 5.91 -13.07 19.95
CA LEU A 99 5.96 -11.90 19.03
C LEU A 99 5.09 -12.08 17.80
N SER A 100 4.18 -13.05 17.80
CA SER A 100 3.33 -13.33 16.63
C SER A 100 2.49 -12.14 16.19
N ASP A 101 1.94 -11.37 17.13
CA ASP A 101 1.13 -10.19 16.81
C ASP A 101 1.98 -9.08 16.17
N PHE A 102 3.19 -8.86 16.65
CA PHE A 102 4.14 -7.92 16.03
C PHE A 102 4.48 -8.33 14.61
N ARG A 103 4.72 -9.62 14.39
CA ARG A 103 5.06 -10.15 13.07
C ARG A 103 3.88 -10.05 12.10
N PHE A 104 2.68 -10.29 12.58
CA PHE A 104 1.46 -10.12 11.79
C PHE A 104 1.27 -8.66 11.39
N ASP A 105 1.44 -7.73 12.32
CA ASP A 105 1.35 -6.28 12.06
C ASP A 105 2.35 -5.86 10.97
N ILE A 106 3.60 -6.33 11.07
CA ILE A 106 4.62 -6.05 10.07
C ILE A 106 4.25 -6.63 8.70
N ALA A 107 3.73 -7.87 8.66
CA ALA A 107 3.30 -8.50 7.43
C ALA A 107 2.17 -7.70 6.75
N MET A 108 1.22 -7.20 7.53
CA MET A 108 0.13 -6.35 7.03
C MET A 108 0.66 -5.01 6.49
N LYS A 109 1.62 -4.41 7.18
CA LYS A 109 2.25 -3.17 6.71
C LYS A 109 3.01 -3.37 5.40
N LYS A 110 3.72 -4.47 5.26
CA LYS A 110 4.38 -4.84 3.99
C LYS A 110 3.38 -5.04 2.86
N HIS A 111 2.26 -5.65 3.15
CA HIS A 111 1.17 -5.83 2.18
C HIS A 111 0.60 -4.48 1.74
N ASP A 112 0.34 -3.57 2.68
CA ASP A 112 -0.18 -2.24 2.38
C ASP A 112 0.80 -1.43 1.53
N ILE A 113 2.09 -1.54 1.81
CA ILE A 113 3.15 -0.90 1.02
C ILE A 113 3.15 -1.44 -0.41
N GLN A 114 3.08 -2.76 -0.58
CA GLN A 114 3.04 -3.36 -1.91
C GLN A 114 1.79 -2.94 -2.68
N SER A 115 0.64 -2.91 -2.02
CA SER A 115 -0.61 -2.44 -2.62
C SER A 115 -0.48 -0.99 -3.09
N LYS A 116 0.16 -0.13 -2.31
CA LYS A 116 0.37 1.27 -2.68
C LYS A 116 1.34 1.41 -3.85
N LYS A 117 2.39 0.60 -3.91
CA LYS A 117 3.31 0.55 -5.05
C LYS A 117 2.59 0.12 -6.33
N ASP A 118 1.71 -0.87 -6.22
CA ASP A 118 0.91 -1.33 -7.35
C ASP A 118 -0.04 -0.23 -7.85
N ASP A 119 -0.67 0.50 -6.93
CA ASP A 119 -1.53 1.65 -7.25
C ASP A 119 -0.75 2.71 -8.04
N ILE A 120 0.47 3.01 -7.61
CA ILE A 120 1.34 3.99 -8.28
C ILE A 120 1.71 3.51 -9.68
N GLU A 121 2.00 2.23 -9.85
CA GLU A 121 2.30 1.65 -11.17
C GLU A 121 1.10 1.79 -12.11
N ILE A 122 -0.10 1.50 -11.62
CA ILE A 122 -1.34 1.67 -12.38
C ILE A 122 -1.52 3.13 -12.80
N LEU A 123 -1.30 4.07 -11.86
CA LEU A 123 -1.38 5.50 -12.14
C LEU A 123 -0.38 5.93 -13.22
N ASN A 124 0.86 5.43 -13.14
CA ASN A 124 1.88 5.70 -14.16
C ASN A 124 1.45 5.22 -15.54
N ASN A 125 0.88 4.01 -15.61
CA ASN A 125 0.39 3.46 -16.87
C ASN A 125 -0.76 4.29 -17.44
N LEU A 126 -1.69 4.72 -16.60
CA LEU A 126 -2.82 5.57 -17.02
C LEU A 126 -2.34 6.94 -17.50
N ILE A 127 -1.39 7.54 -16.82
CA ILE A 127 -0.78 8.82 -17.22
C ILE A 127 -0.13 8.68 -18.59
N ASN A 128 0.66 7.62 -18.78
CA ASN A 128 1.34 7.36 -20.03
C ASN A 128 0.34 7.17 -21.19
N LEU A 129 -0.75 6.45 -20.96
CA LEU A 129 -1.81 6.28 -21.95
C LEU A 129 -2.47 7.60 -22.33
N LYS A 130 -2.74 8.45 -21.34
CA LYS A 130 -3.32 9.78 -21.57
C LYS A 130 -2.37 10.68 -22.34
N GLU A 131 -1.08 10.66 -22.03
CA GLU A 131 -0.07 11.42 -22.75
C GLU A 131 0.03 10.97 -24.22
N LEU A 132 -0.03 9.67 -24.49
CA LEU A 132 -0.03 9.13 -25.84
C LEU A 132 -1.29 9.55 -26.63
N GLU A 133 -2.45 9.55 -26.00
CA GLU A 133 -3.69 10.00 -26.62
C GLU A 133 -3.61 11.48 -27.03
N ILE A 134 -3.06 12.32 -26.14
CA ILE A 134 -2.89 13.75 -26.41
C ILE A 134 -1.85 13.97 -27.52
N ALA A 135 -0.76 13.23 -27.52
CA ALA A 135 0.28 13.32 -28.55
C ALA A 135 -0.19 12.84 -29.93
N GLY A 136 -1.18 11.93 -29.96
CA GLY A 136 -1.76 11.41 -31.19
C GLY A 136 -2.77 12.34 -31.86
N GLU A 137 -3.14 13.43 -31.20
CA GLU A 137 -4.02 14.46 -31.77
C GLU A 137 -3.17 15.47 -32.57
#